data_f687f0029ce94a6c6bdb0950a2a0a880
#
_entry.id   f687f0029ce94a6c6bdb0950a2a0a880
#
_cell.length_a   1.000
_cell.length_b   1.000
_cell.length_c   1.000
_cell.angle_alpha   90.00
_cell.angle_beta   90.00
_cell.angle_gamma   90.00
#
_symmetry.space_group_name_H-M   'P 1'
#
loop_
_entity.id
_entity.type
_entity.pdbx_description
1 polymer ?
#
loop_
_entity_poly.entity_id
_entity_poly.type
_entity_poly.pdbx_seq_one_letter_code
_entity_poly.pdbx_strand_id
1 'polypeptide(L)'
;MMTEKITVDVVSDVACPWCYVGKRRLEAAIEQWQGAEIVVNWHPYQLDPTMPEEGFTRDEYLVNKFGSIEKMQSMTDHLTAVGKEVGIDFDFGENWMSVNTLHLHQLLHVAGQEGFKDQLKERLLKAYFVDLDRLNNKEVLYSILSDFGWESNKVDLVINDKEIATAVQQQIAHSQKIGVTGVPYFIINNKYAISGAQPSSVFLETFNKLTSLESIIKGDSCDTSTGDC
;
A
#
# COMPACT_ATOMS: atom_id res chain seq x y z
N MET A 1 20.81 -20.96 12.74
CA MET A 1 19.36 -21.16 12.58
C MET A 1 18.90 -20.02 11.71
N MET A 2 18.31 -20.28 10.52
CA MET A 2 17.69 -19.20 9.75
C MET A 2 16.42 -18.80 10.50
N THR A 3 16.38 -17.58 11.04
CA THR A 3 15.16 -16.99 11.58
C THR A 3 14.16 -16.92 10.43
N GLU A 4 13.04 -17.61 10.58
CA GLU A 4 11.99 -17.63 9.55
C GLU A 4 11.46 -16.22 9.40
N LYS A 5 11.46 -15.68 8.15
CA LYS A 5 11.02 -14.31 7.86
C LYS A 5 9.50 -14.22 8.00
N ILE A 6 9.01 -13.09 8.49
CA ILE A 6 7.57 -12.76 8.45
C ILE A 6 7.29 -12.01 7.15
N THR A 7 6.38 -12.50 6.32
CA THR A 7 5.92 -11.80 5.13
C THR A 7 4.66 -11.00 5.44
N VAL A 8 4.60 -9.77 4.96
CA VAL A 8 3.43 -8.89 5.04
C VAL A 8 3.08 -8.45 3.62
N ASP A 9 2.06 -9.08 3.04
CA ASP A 9 1.51 -8.72 1.75
C ASP A 9 0.47 -7.61 1.94
N VAL A 10 0.71 -6.44 1.37
CA VAL A 10 -0.12 -5.24 1.54
C VAL A 10 -0.85 -4.93 0.25
N VAL A 11 -2.16 -5.12 0.24
CA VAL A 11 -3.02 -4.71 -0.87
C VAL A 11 -3.38 -3.24 -0.68
N SER A 12 -3.08 -2.40 -1.67
CA SER A 12 -3.08 -0.95 -1.48
C SER A 12 -3.28 -0.20 -2.80
N ASP A 13 -4.01 0.92 -2.73
CA ASP A 13 -4.11 1.89 -3.83
C ASP A 13 -3.33 3.18 -3.50
N VAL A 14 -2.79 3.84 -4.53
CA VAL A 14 -2.13 5.16 -4.41
C VAL A 14 -3.16 6.24 -4.06
N ALA A 15 -4.39 6.15 -4.59
CA ALA A 15 -5.47 7.10 -4.32
C ALA A 15 -6.21 6.86 -2.99
N CYS A 16 -5.70 5.98 -2.13
CA CYS A 16 -6.32 5.68 -0.84
C CYS A 16 -5.56 6.35 0.32
N PRO A 17 -6.12 7.37 0.98
CA PRO A 17 -5.43 8.04 2.10
C PRO A 17 -5.24 7.12 3.30
N TRP A 18 -6.18 6.19 3.54
CA TRP A 18 -6.02 5.17 4.57
C TRP A 18 -4.89 4.19 4.28
N CYS A 19 -4.52 4.00 3.00
CA CYS A 19 -3.33 3.21 2.65
C CYS A 19 -2.04 3.90 3.08
N TYR A 20 -2.00 5.23 3.04
CA TYR A 20 -0.85 5.99 3.54
C TYR A 20 -0.75 5.92 5.06
N VAL A 21 -1.87 6.11 5.78
CA VAL A 21 -1.93 5.91 7.24
C VAL A 21 -1.54 4.48 7.62
N GLY A 22 -2.06 3.48 6.91
CA GLY A 22 -1.75 2.07 7.15
C GLY A 22 -0.27 1.74 6.95
N LYS A 23 0.37 2.33 5.93
CA LYS A 23 1.82 2.23 5.69
C LYS A 23 2.59 2.76 6.90
N ARG A 24 2.30 3.96 7.38
CA ARG A 24 2.96 4.56 8.55
C ARG A 24 2.80 3.72 9.83
N ARG A 25 1.60 3.19 10.05
CA ARG A 25 1.32 2.35 11.22
C ARG A 25 2.02 0.99 11.17
N LEU A 26 2.14 0.40 9.98
CA LEU A 26 2.94 -0.80 9.76
C LEU A 26 4.43 -0.51 9.99
N GLU A 27 4.97 0.57 9.43
CA GLU A 27 6.36 0.99 9.62
C GLU A 27 6.68 1.19 11.11
N ALA A 28 5.82 1.90 11.84
CA ALA A 28 5.98 2.09 13.28
C ALA A 28 5.93 0.77 14.08
N ALA A 29 5.20 -0.24 13.60
CA ALA A 29 5.22 -1.57 14.19
C ALA A 29 6.52 -2.30 13.88
N ILE A 30 7.02 -2.21 12.64
CA ILE A 30 8.28 -2.83 12.21
C ILE A 30 9.47 -2.23 12.99
N GLU A 31 9.51 -0.92 13.19
CA GLU A 31 10.56 -0.24 13.98
C GLU A 31 10.61 -0.72 15.45
N GLN A 32 9.47 -1.05 16.03
CA GLN A 32 9.37 -1.55 17.39
C GLN A 32 9.61 -3.06 17.51
N TRP A 33 9.56 -3.78 16.37
CA TRP A 33 9.68 -5.24 16.35
C TRP A 33 11.13 -5.70 16.55
N GLN A 34 11.35 -6.63 17.46
CA GLN A 34 12.67 -7.15 17.82
C GLN A 34 12.86 -8.64 17.41
N GLY A 35 11.89 -9.20 16.66
CA GLY A 35 11.90 -10.61 16.27
C GLY A 35 12.50 -10.86 14.89
N ALA A 36 11.91 -11.81 14.16
CA ALA A 36 12.30 -12.19 12.81
C ALA A 36 12.22 -11.03 11.82
N GLU A 37 13.03 -11.05 10.77
CA GLU A 37 12.99 -10.08 9.68
C GLU A 37 11.58 -10.01 9.08
N ILE A 38 11.08 -8.79 8.87
CA ILE A 38 9.79 -8.55 8.21
C ILE A 38 10.05 -8.14 6.76
N VAL A 39 9.41 -8.85 5.83
CA VAL A 39 9.44 -8.56 4.40
C VAL A 39 8.09 -8.05 3.97
N VAL A 40 8.02 -6.81 3.47
CA VAL A 40 6.79 -6.17 2.99
C VAL A 40 6.69 -6.27 1.47
N ASN A 41 5.58 -6.80 0.97
CA ASN A 41 5.26 -6.88 -0.45
C ASN A 41 4.02 -6.04 -0.76
N TRP A 42 4.12 -5.12 -1.72
CA TRP A 42 3.01 -4.27 -2.14
C TRP A 42 2.27 -4.89 -3.33
N HIS A 43 0.94 -5.02 -3.20
CA HIS A 43 0.03 -5.51 -4.23
C HIS A 43 -0.92 -4.40 -4.68
N PRO A 44 -1.20 -4.30 -5.99
CA PRO A 44 -2.06 -3.25 -6.52
C PRO A 44 -3.53 -3.49 -6.18
N TYR A 45 -4.25 -2.41 -6.00
CA TYR A 45 -5.71 -2.34 -5.95
C TYR A 45 -6.18 -1.03 -6.60
N GLN A 46 -7.33 -1.03 -7.25
CA GLN A 46 -7.97 0.19 -7.73
C GLN A 46 -9.29 0.39 -7.01
N LEU A 47 -9.42 1.47 -6.23
CA LEU A 47 -10.66 1.85 -5.56
C LEU A 47 -11.74 2.27 -6.57
N ASP A 48 -11.33 2.86 -7.67
CA ASP A 48 -12.20 3.26 -8.77
C ASP A 48 -11.57 2.92 -10.12
N PRO A 49 -11.81 1.71 -10.65
CA PRO A 49 -11.30 1.31 -11.96
C PRO A 49 -12.01 2.04 -13.12
N THR A 50 -13.12 2.76 -12.85
CA THR A 50 -13.87 3.51 -13.86
C THR A 50 -13.44 4.97 -13.97
N MET A 51 -12.48 5.39 -13.14
CA MET A 51 -11.91 6.73 -13.19
C MET A 51 -11.33 7.02 -14.58
N PRO A 52 -11.74 8.11 -15.25
CA PRO A 52 -11.17 8.48 -16.55
C PRO A 52 -9.68 8.87 -16.42
N GLU A 53 -8.95 8.81 -17.55
CA GLU A 53 -7.52 9.13 -17.55
C GLU A 53 -7.23 10.58 -17.16
N GLU A 54 -8.10 11.52 -17.55
CA GLU A 54 -8.04 12.93 -17.15
C GLU A 54 -8.29 13.16 -15.66
N GLY A 55 -8.91 12.19 -14.99
CA GLY A 55 -9.31 12.29 -13.60
C GLY A 55 -10.51 13.21 -13.39
N PHE A 56 -10.79 13.53 -12.12
CA PHE A 56 -11.79 14.52 -11.73
C PHE A 56 -11.16 15.57 -10.82
N THR A 57 -11.62 16.82 -10.98
CA THR A 57 -11.33 17.86 -9.99
C THR A 57 -11.89 17.45 -8.62
N ARG A 58 -11.38 18.08 -7.58
CA ARG A 58 -11.85 17.86 -6.21
C ARG A 58 -13.38 17.92 -6.12
N ASP A 59 -13.98 18.99 -6.63
CA ASP A 59 -15.42 19.23 -6.49
C ASP A 59 -16.25 18.22 -7.31
N GLU A 60 -15.83 17.89 -8.54
CA GLU A 60 -16.48 16.84 -9.35
C GLU A 60 -16.46 15.49 -8.65
N TYR A 61 -15.28 15.08 -8.16
CA TYR A 61 -15.13 13.80 -7.46
C TYR A 61 -16.00 13.71 -6.21
N LEU A 62 -16.06 14.81 -5.46
CA LEU A 62 -16.73 14.86 -4.18
C LEU A 62 -18.25 14.88 -4.31
N VAL A 63 -18.78 15.65 -5.27
CA VAL A 63 -20.21 15.65 -5.59
C VAL A 63 -20.66 14.26 -6.06
N ASN A 64 -19.87 13.64 -6.92
CA ASN A 64 -20.19 12.31 -7.46
C ASN A 64 -20.15 11.20 -6.40
N LYS A 65 -19.20 11.27 -5.45
CA LYS A 65 -18.96 10.18 -4.50
C LYS A 65 -19.71 10.31 -3.18
N PHE A 66 -19.85 11.51 -2.65
CA PHE A 66 -20.36 11.74 -1.29
C PHE A 66 -21.70 12.46 -1.23
N GLY A 67 -22.13 13.06 -2.34
CA GLY A 67 -23.44 13.71 -2.46
C GLY A 67 -23.57 15.02 -1.72
N SER A 68 -22.65 15.41 -0.82
CA SER A 68 -22.62 16.73 -0.18
C SER A 68 -21.21 17.14 0.26
N ILE A 69 -20.97 18.45 0.26
CA ILE A 69 -19.70 19.06 0.68
C ILE A 69 -19.47 18.87 2.20
N GLU A 70 -20.53 18.92 3.01
CA GLU A 70 -20.42 18.80 4.47
C GLU A 70 -19.94 17.42 4.91
N LYS A 71 -20.44 16.35 4.29
CA LYS A 71 -19.98 15.00 4.57
C LYS A 71 -18.51 14.83 4.24
N MET A 72 -18.09 15.40 3.12
CA MET A 72 -16.70 15.40 2.72
C MET A 72 -15.80 16.11 3.74
N GLN A 73 -16.19 17.33 4.15
CA GLN A 73 -15.39 18.12 5.09
C GLN A 73 -15.14 17.31 6.38
N SER A 74 -16.18 16.70 6.94
CA SER A 74 -16.04 15.86 8.12
C SER A 74 -15.08 14.67 7.91
N MET A 75 -15.08 14.04 6.72
CA MET A 75 -14.17 12.93 6.40
C MET A 75 -12.73 13.40 6.22
N THR A 76 -12.51 14.51 5.53
CA THR A 76 -11.17 15.08 5.32
C THR A 76 -10.59 15.62 6.62
N ASP A 77 -11.40 16.24 7.48
CA ASP A 77 -10.97 16.70 8.81
C ASP A 77 -10.51 15.55 9.68
N HIS A 78 -11.27 14.44 9.69
CA HIS A 78 -10.88 13.23 10.40
C HIS A 78 -9.58 12.62 9.85
N LEU A 79 -9.46 12.51 8.53
CA LEU A 79 -8.23 12.02 7.87
C LEU A 79 -7.03 12.90 8.18
N THR A 80 -7.20 14.23 8.15
CA THR A 80 -6.14 15.18 8.48
C THR A 80 -5.70 15.04 9.93
N ALA A 81 -6.62 14.85 10.86
CA ALA A 81 -6.31 14.63 12.27
C ALA A 81 -5.51 13.32 12.47
N VAL A 82 -5.99 12.21 11.88
CA VAL A 82 -5.30 10.92 11.95
C VAL A 82 -3.95 10.95 11.23
N GLY A 83 -3.86 11.66 10.10
CA GLY A 83 -2.60 11.85 9.37
C GLY A 83 -1.53 12.49 10.24
N LYS A 84 -1.87 13.56 10.96
CA LYS A 84 -0.95 14.25 11.88
C LYS A 84 -0.40 13.32 12.97
N GLU A 85 -1.22 12.41 13.49
CA GLU A 85 -0.76 11.42 14.50
C GLU A 85 0.35 10.49 13.97
N VAL A 86 0.40 10.28 12.65
CA VAL A 86 1.36 9.39 11.99
C VAL A 86 2.36 10.15 11.10
N GLY A 87 2.46 11.47 11.25
CA GLY A 87 3.43 12.30 10.53
C GLY A 87 3.09 12.56 9.06
N ILE A 88 1.81 12.58 8.69
CA ILE A 88 1.33 12.92 7.35
C ILE A 88 0.55 14.22 7.42
N ASP A 89 1.02 15.23 6.72
CA ASP A 89 0.31 16.51 6.55
C ASP A 89 -0.59 16.44 5.30
N PHE A 90 -1.74 15.77 5.43
CA PHE A 90 -2.70 15.66 4.34
C PHE A 90 -3.21 17.04 3.89
N ASP A 91 -3.17 17.28 2.59
CA ASP A 91 -3.81 18.40 1.93
C ASP A 91 -4.93 17.91 0.99
N PHE A 92 -6.17 18.32 1.24
CA PHE A 92 -7.35 18.08 0.40
C PHE A 92 -7.90 19.41 -0.15
N GLY A 93 -7.02 20.38 -0.36
CA GLY A 93 -7.37 21.71 -0.86
C GLY A 93 -7.89 21.70 -2.31
N GLU A 94 -8.17 22.90 -2.83
CA GLU A 94 -8.80 23.08 -4.15
C GLU A 94 -8.00 22.49 -5.32
N ASN A 95 -6.69 22.39 -5.17
CA ASN A 95 -5.80 21.84 -6.22
C ASN A 95 -5.76 20.30 -6.26
N TRP A 96 -6.34 19.64 -5.26
CA TRP A 96 -6.38 18.17 -5.26
C TRP A 96 -7.23 17.63 -6.41
N MET A 97 -6.77 16.54 -7.04
CA MET A 97 -7.49 15.85 -8.12
C MET A 97 -7.54 14.36 -7.86
N SER A 98 -8.67 13.74 -8.19
CA SER A 98 -8.75 12.28 -8.27
C SER A 98 -8.20 11.80 -9.59
N VAL A 99 -7.38 10.72 -9.59
CA VAL A 99 -6.71 10.19 -10.79
C VAL A 99 -6.97 8.70 -10.96
N ASN A 100 -6.90 8.22 -12.19
CA ASN A 100 -6.83 6.78 -12.46
C ASN A 100 -5.47 6.25 -12.03
N THR A 101 -5.44 5.22 -11.20
CA THR A 101 -4.21 4.71 -10.60
C THR A 101 -3.58 3.55 -11.36
N LEU A 102 -4.14 3.10 -12.50
CA LEU A 102 -3.60 1.96 -13.25
C LEU A 102 -2.16 2.20 -13.69
N HIS A 103 -1.87 3.36 -14.29
CA HIS A 103 -0.52 3.71 -14.72
C HIS A 103 0.47 3.77 -13.56
N LEU A 104 0.04 4.27 -12.39
CA LEU A 104 0.86 4.31 -11.18
C LEU A 104 1.20 2.90 -10.70
N HIS A 105 0.26 1.97 -10.78
CA HIS A 105 0.49 0.57 -10.47
C HIS A 105 1.40 -0.13 -11.47
N GLN A 106 1.36 0.25 -12.77
CA GLN A 106 2.31 -0.25 -13.76
C GLN A 106 3.74 0.20 -13.41
N LEU A 107 3.93 1.48 -13.06
CA LEU A 107 5.23 2.00 -12.61
C LEU A 107 5.72 1.28 -11.35
N LEU A 108 4.86 1.09 -10.36
CA LEU A 108 5.17 0.33 -9.15
C LEU A 108 5.48 -1.15 -9.42
N HIS A 109 4.85 -1.76 -10.44
CA HIS A 109 5.13 -3.14 -10.83
C HIS A 109 6.57 -3.29 -11.32
N VAL A 110 7.01 -2.43 -12.24
CA VAL A 110 8.38 -2.45 -12.77
C VAL A 110 9.40 -2.01 -11.71
N ALA A 111 9.09 -0.99 -10.89
CA ALA A 111 9.92 -0.59 -9.77
C ALA A 111 10.17 -1.74 -8.78
N GLY A 112 9.19 -2.64 -8.63
CA GLY A 112 9.35 -3.85 -7.82
C GLY A 112 10.36 -4.84 -8.39
N GLN A 113 10.44 -4.97 -9.70
CA GLN A 113 11.45 -5.80 -10.37
C GLN A 113 12.86 -5.19 -10.24
N GLU A 114 12.95 -3.89 -10.07
CA GLU A 114 14.21 -3.14 -9.93
C GLU A 114 14.58 -2.83 -8.47
N GLY A 115 13.74 -3.23 -7.49
CA GLY A 115 14.09 -3.20 -6.07
C GLY A 115 13.79 -1.90 -5.32
N PHE A 116 13.03 -0.96 -5.91
CA PHE A 116 12.71 0.33 -5.26
C PHE A 116 11.19 0.62 -5.15
N LYS A 117 10.35 -0.43 -5.19
CA LYS A 117 8.88 -0.29 -5.15
C LYS A 117 8.37 0.46 -3.91
N ASP A 118 8.96 0.19 -2.73
CA ASP A 118 8.53 0.82 -1.49
C ASP A 118 8.83 2.33 -1.48
N GLN A 119 10.02 2.70 -1.93
CA GLN A 119 10.43 4.10 -2.04
C GLN A 119 9.57 4.86 -3.04
N LEU A 120 9.29 4.26 -4.21
CA LEU A 120 8.38 4.86 -5.19
C LEU A 120 6.95 4.96 -4.66
N LYS A 121 6.46 3.93 -3.93
CA LYS A 121 5.13 3.97 -3.30
C LYS A 121 5.02 5.14 -2.32
N GLU A 122 6.03 5.34 -1.49
CA GLU A 122 6.12 6.47 -0.57
C GLU A 122 6.09 7.81 -1.30
N ARG A 123 6.92 7.95 -2.35
CA ARG A 123 7.00 9.19 -3.13
C ARG A 123 5.67 9.51 -3.83
N LEU A 124 4.99 8.51 -4.38
CA LEU A 124 3.68 8.70 -5.03
C LEU A 124 2.58 9.06 -4.02
N LEU A 125 2.54 8.42 -2.85
CA LEU A 125 1.59 8.76 -1.79
C LEU A 125 1.79 10.20 -1.29
N LYS A 126 3.04 10.60 -1.07
CA LYS A 126 3.39 11.97 -0.69
C LYS A 126 2.99 12.98 -1.77
N ALA A 127 3.35 12.71 -3.02
CA ALA A 127 3.00 13.54 -4.17
C ALA A 127 1.48 13.77 -4.26
N TYR A 128 0.71 12.70 -4.07
CA TYR A 128 -0.74 12.73 -4.23
C TYR A 128 -1.47 13.44 -3.07
N PHE A 129 -1.04 13.22 -1.84
CA PHE A 129 -1.78 13.65 -0.64
C PHE A 129 -1.17 14.82 0.11
N VAL A 130 0.08 15.16 -0.16
CA VAL A 130 0.80 16.25 0.55
C VAL A 130 1.24 17.34 -0.41
N ASP A 131 1.91 16.94 -1.51
CA ASP A 131 2.44 17.91 -2.49
C ASP A 131 1.36 18.35 -3.50
N LEU A 132 0.23 17.64 -3.58
CA LEU A 132 -0.87 17.82 -4.54
C LEU A 132 -0.40 17.78 -6.01
N ASP A 133 0.59 16.96 -6.28
CA ASP A 133 1.09 16.73 -7.62
C ASP A 133 0.05 16.00 -8.49
N ARG A 134 -0.13 16.47 -9.72
CA ARG A 134 -1.07 15.87 -10.68
C ARG A 134 -0.49 14.59 -11.28
N LEU A 135 -0.71 13.45 -10.64
CA LEU A 135 -0.14 12.15 -11.06
C LEU A 135 -0.71 11.59 -12.37
N ASN A 136 -1.70 12.25 -12.98
CA ASN A 136 -2.14 12.02 -14.36
C ASN A 136 -1.35 12.85 -15.38
N ASN A 137 -0.45 13.75 -14.96
CA ASN A 137 0.43 14.51 -15.83
C ASN A 137 1.77 13.77 -15.99
N LYS A 138 2.14 13.46 -17.23
CA LYS A 138 3.37 12.75 -17.55
C LYS A 138 4.64 13.48 -17.11
N GLU A 139 4.69 14.80 -17.23
CA GLU A 139 5.85 15.61 -16.81
C GLU A 139 6.11 15.48 -15.31
N VAL A 140 5.04 15.37 -14.51
CA VAL A 140 5.14 15.10 -13.07
C VAL A 140 5.71 13.70 -12.84
N LEU A 141 5.23 12.70 -13.56
CA LEU A 141 5.75 11.33 -13.45
C LEU A 141 7.21 11.24 -13.88
N TYR A 142 7.60 11.93 -14.95
CA TYR A 142 9.01 12.00 -15.38
C TYR A 142 9.90 12.60 -14.29
N SER A 143 9.45 13.70 -13.67
CA SER A 143 10.18 14.31 -12.56
C SER A 143 10.34 13.34 -11.39
N ILE A 144 9.26 12.69 -10.96
CA ILE A 144 9.29 11.74 -9.84
C ILE A 144 10.19 10.54 -10.15
N LEU A 145 10.07 9.96 -11.35
CA LEU A 145 10.83 8.76 -11.71
C LEU A 145 12.31 9.07 -12.01
N SER A 146 12.65 10.32 -12.36
CA SER A 146 14.04 10.74 -12.53
C SER A 146 14.85 10.65 -11.22
N ASP A 147 14.21 10.84 -10.07
CA ASP A 147 14.82 10.65 -8.75
C ASP A 147 15.27 9.18 -8.52
N PHE A 148 14.67 8.24 -9.27
CA PHE A 148 15.00 6.81 -9.26
C PHE A 148 15.83 6.37 -10.48
N GLY A 149 16.36 7.33 -11.25
CA GLY A 149 17.22 7.09 -12.40
C GLY A 149 16.49 6.65 -13.68
N TRP A 150 15.16 6.85 -13.76
CA TRP A 150 14.41 6.58 -14.98
C TRP A 150 14.37 7.81 -15.89
N GLU A 151 14.62 7.58 -17.17
CA GLU A 151 14.40 8.58 -18.21
C GLU A 151 12.92 8.61 -18.64
N SER A 152 12.45 9.72 -19.19
CA SER A 152 11.06 9.92 -19.61
C SER A 152 10.57 8.86 -20.61
N ASN A 153 11.43 8.46 -21.54
CA ASN A 153 11.12 7.39 -22.51
C ASN A 153 10.80 6.05 -21.83
N LYS A 154 11.49 5.71 -20.73
CA LYS A 154 11.22 4.50 -19.96
C LYS A 154 9.86 4.58 -19.27
N VAL A 155 9.52 5.72 -18.71
CA VAL A 155 8.20 5.95 -18.10
C VAL A 155 7.11 5.75 -19.15
N ASP A 156 7.24 6.37 -20.33
CA ASP A 156 6.31 6.20 -21.45
C ASP A 156 6.18 4.74 -21.89
N LEU A 157 7.28 4.01 -22.00
CA LEU A 157 7.25 2.60 -22.35
C LEU A 157 6.44 1.79 -21.32
N VAL A 158 6.65 2.02 -20.04
CA VAL A 158 5.97 1.27 -18.96
C VAL A 158 4.47 1.58 -18.93
N ILE A 159 4.06 2.85 -18.98
CA ILE A 159 2.64 3.21 -18.88
C ILE A 159 1.82 2.82 -20.12
N ASN A 160 2.46 2.70 -21.28
CA ASN A 160 1.80 2.30 -22.54
C ASN A 160 1.90 0.78 -22.80
N ASP A 161 2.59 0.03 -21.96
CA ASP A 161 2.76 -1.41 -22.13
C ASP A 161 1.49 -2.17 -21.69
N LYS A 162 0.86 -2.83 -22.67
CA LYS A 162 -0.37 -3.60 -22.44
C LYS A 162 -0.14 -4.90 -21.66
N GLU A 163 1.04 -5.48 -21.74
CA GLU A 163 1.38 -6.70 -21.00
C GLU A 163 1.54 -6.37 -19.51
N ILE A 164 2.22 -5.25 -19.19
CA ILE A 164 2.33 -4.74 -17.82
C ILE A 164 0.95 -4.36 -17.28
N ALA A 165 0.13 -3.66 -18.05
CA ALA A 165 -1.24 -3.33 -17.66
C ALA A 165 -2.06 -4.59 -17.34
N THR A 166 -1.98 -5.60 -18.19
CA THR A 166 -2.67 -6.89 -17.99
C THR A 166 -2.17 -7.60 -16.73
N ALA A 167 -0.84 -7.64 -16.51
CA ALA A 167 -0.26 -8.24 -15.31
C ALA A 167 -0.74 -7.54 -14.01
N VAL A 168 -0.81 -6.21 -14.01
CA VAL A 168 -1.34 -5.43 -12.89
C VAL A 168 -2.83 -5.72 -12.67
N GLN A 169 -3.63 -5.73 -13.73
CA GLN A 169 -5.07 -6.05 -13.64
C GLN A 169 -5.31 -7.47 -13.11
N GLN A 170 -4.49 -8.45 -13.50
CA GLN A 170 -4.55 -9.81 -12.97
C GLN A 170 -4.23 -9.85 -11.47
N GLN A 171 -3.25 -9.08 -11.00
CA GLN A 171 -2.95 -8.96 -9.57
C GLN A 171 -4.12 -8.33 -8.79
N ILE A 172 -4.76 -7.28 -9.34
CA ILE A 172 -5.95 -6.66 -8.74
C ILE A 172 -7.09 -7.69 -8.66
N ALA A 173 -7.36 -8.40 -9.75
CA ALA A 173 -8.39 -9.42 -9.80
C ALA A 173 -8.12 -10.58 -8.83
N HIS A 174 -6.85 -10.96 -8.66
CA HIS A 174 -6.45 -11.95 -7.65
C HIS A 174 -6.79 -11.48 -6.23
N SER A 175 -6.44 -10.24 -5.87
CA SER A 175 -6.76 -9.67 -4.56
C SER A 175 -8.27 -9.68 -4.30
N GLN A 176 -9.08 -9.31 -5.29
CA GLN A 176 -10.55 -9.37 -5.19
C GLN A 176 -11.05 -10.81 -5.02
N LYS A 177 -10.49 -11.76 -5.76
CA LYS A 177 -10.86 -13.18 -5.70
C LYS A 177 -10.60 -13.82 -4.34
N ILE A 178 -9.54 -13.41 -3.65
CA ILE A 178 -9.24 -13.89 -2.27
C ILE A 178 -10.04 -13.14 -1.19
N GLY A 179 -10.99 -12.28 -1.57
CA GLY A 179 -11.93 -11.64 -0.67
C GLY A 179 -11.56 -10.23 -0.20
N VAL A 180 -10.55 -9.59 -0.81
CA VAL A 180 -10.24 -8.19 -0.50
C VAL A 180 -11.29 -7.29 -1.14
N THR A 181 -12.11 -6.63 -0.30
CA THR A 181 -13.18 -5.72 -0.72
C THR A 181 -12.88 -4.25 -0.45
N GLY A 182 -11.75 -3.95 0.19
CA GLY A 182 -11.31 -2.60 0.50
C GLY A 182 -9.86 -2.57 0.96
N VAL A 183 -9.26 -1.40 0.93
CA VAL A 183 -7.84 -1.19 1.22
C VAL A 183 -7.63 -0.07 2.24
N PRO A 184 -6.51 -0.09 3.02
CA PRO A 184 -5.45 -1.10 2.97
C PRO A 184 -5.91 -2.46 3.53
N TYR A 185 -5.31 -3.54 3.02
CA TYR A 185 -5.53 -4.87 3.53
C TYR A 185 -4.18 -5.58 3.64
N PHE A 186 -3.90 -6.17 4.80
CA PHE A 186 -2.61 -6.77 5.12
C PHE A 186 -2.80 -8.27 5.33
N ILE A 187 -1.99 -9.08 4.64
CA ILE A 187 -1.97 -10.54 4.77
C ILE A 187 -0.61 -10.93 5.35
N ILE A 188 -0.59 -11.56 6.51
CA ILE A 188 0.64 -11.86 7.24
C ILE A 188 0.85 -13.37 7.21
N ASN A 189 1.98 -13.81 6.61
CA ASN A 189 2.37 -15.21 6.39
C ASN A 189 1.26 -16.07 5.77
N ASN A 190 0.38 -15.51 4.95
CA ASN A 190 -0.81 -16.16 4.40
C ASN A 190 -1.73 -16.82 5.46
N LYS A 191 -1.63 -16.40 6.73
CA LYS A 191 -2.39 -16.99 7.86
C LYS A 191 -3.31 -15.98 8.54
N TYR A 192 -2.88 -14.73 8.67
CA TYR A 192 -3.63 -13.67 9.34
C TYR A 192 -3.94 -12.56 8.38
N ALA A 193 -5.10 -11.94 8.56
CA ALA A 193 -5.52 -10.78 7.80
C ALA A 193 -5.85 -9.61 8.74
N ILE A 194 -5.38 -8.42 8.39
CA ILE A 194 -5.72 -7.16 9.06
C ILE A 194 -6.38 -6.26 8.01
N SER A 195 -7.62 -5.89 8.26
CA SER A 195 -8.39 -5.00 7.37
C SER A 195 -8.36 -3.57 7.89
N GLY A 196 -8.10 -2.61 6.97
CA GLY A 196 -8.01 -1.19 7.28
C GLY A 196 -6.70 -0.79 7.96
N ALA A 197 -6.54 0.52 8.15
CA ALA A 197 -5.36 1.11 8.78
C ALA A 197 -5.43 0.95 10.32
N GLN A 198 -5.25 -0.28 10.81
CA GLN A 198 -5.27 -0.57 12.25
C GLN A 198 -4.06 0.07 12.98
N PRO A 199 -4.14 0.33 14.29
CA PRO A 199 -3.01 0.82 15.08
C PRO A 199 -1.79 -0.13 15.01
N SER A 200 -0.58 0.41 15.21
CA SER A 200 0.68 -0.36 15.21
C SER A 200 0.69 -1.53 16.20
N SER A 201 -0.01 -1.39 17.34
CA SER A 201 -0.16 -2.46 18.32
C SER A 201 -0.81 -3.72 17.76
N VAL A 202 -1.76 -3.61 16.84
CA VAL A 202 -2.44 -4.75 16.21
C VAL A 202 -1.46 -5.57 15.35
N PHE A 203 -0.55 -4.88 14.63
CA PHE A 203 0.52 -5.55 13.87
C PHE A 203 1.49 -6.27 14.82
N LEU A 204 1.93 -5.59 15.88
CA LEU A 204 2.83 -6.18 16.90
C LEU A 204 2.22 -7.41 17.58
N GLU A 205 0.95 -7.34 17.96
CA GLU A 205 0.23 -8.50 18.52
C GLU A 205 0.18 -9.67 17.52
N THR A 206 -0.02 -9.39 16.24
CA THR A 206 -0.07 -10.41 15.19
C THR A 206 1.31 -11.04 14.97
N PHE A 207 2.39 -10.24 14.96
CA PHE A 207 3.77 -10.73 14.87
C PHE A 207 4.14 -11.62 16.07
N ASN A 208 3.76 -11.20 17.29
CA ASN A 208 3.97 -11.99 18.51
C ASN A 208 3.21 -13.32 18.49
N LYS A 209 1.97 -13.35 17.98
CA LYS A 209 1.19 -14.60 17.85
C LYS A 209 1.86 -15.59 16.89
N LEU A 210 2.44 -15.11 15.79
CA LEU A 210 3.15 -15.97 14.84
C LEU A 210 4.36 -16.65 15.49
N THR A 211 5.19 -15.89 16.19
CA THR A 211 6.40 -16.43 16.85
C THR A 211 6.06 -17.37 18.02
N SER A 212 4.98 -17.09 18.75
CA SER A 212 4.51 -17.96 19.85
C SER A 212 4.00 -19.30 19.32
N LEU A 213 3.27 -19.33 18.21
CA LEU A 213 2.78 -20.57 17.59
C LEU A 213 3.92 -21.42 17.03
N GLU A 214 4.94 -20.77 16.44
CA GLU A 214 6.12 -21.49 15.95
C GLU A 214 6.96 -22.11 17.08
N SER A 215 7.01 -21.45 18.25
CA SER A 215 7.65 -22.01 19.45
C SER A 215 6.92 -23.25 19.99
N ILE A 216 5.60 -23.29 19.88
CA ILE A 216 4.77 -24.44 20.29
C ILE A 216 4.92 -25.61 19.30
N ILE A 217 5.04 -25.33 17.99
CA ILE A 217 5.23 -26.37 16.96
C ILE A 217 6.65 -26.97 17.02
N LYS A 218 7.63 -26.24 17.53
CA LYS A 218 9.02 -26.70 17.79
C LYS A 218 9.22 -27.26 19.19
N GLY A 219 8.16 -27.48 19.94
CA GLY A 219 8.20 -28.09 21.27
C GLY A 219 8.84 -29.49 21.21
N ASP A 220 9.55 -29.84 22.27
CA ASP A 220 10.33 -31.07 22.40
C ASP A 220 9.55 -32.30 21.91
N SER A 221 10.01 -32.86 20.79
CA SER A 221 9.58 -34.18 20.34
C SER A 221 10.60 -35.17 20.88
N CYS A 222 10.15 -36.16 21.63
CA CYS A 222 10.98 -37.29 21.98
C CYS A 222 11.57 -37.91 20.71
N ASP A 223 12.90 -37.94 20.61
CA ASP A 223 13.61 -38.66 19.55
C ASP A 223 13.58 -40.15 19.89
N THR A 224 12.66 -40.86 19.24
CA THR A 224 12.51 -42.31 19.44
C THR A 224 13.71 -43.10 18.93
N SER A 225 14.68 -42.48 18.24
CA SER A 225 15.89 -43.09 17.74
C SER A 225 17.03 -43.11 18.78
N THR A 226 17.04 -42.18 19.74
CA THR A 226 18.07 -42.04 20.77
C THR A 226 17.63 -42.46 22.15
N GLY A 227 16.32 -42.61 22.41
CA GLY A 227 15.75 -43.01 23.68
C GLY A 227 15.81 -41.95 24.78
N ASP A 228 16.20 -40.71 24.43
CA ASP A 228 16.19 -39.57 25.34
C ASP A 228 14.81 -38.85 25.29
N CYS A 229 14.12 -38.81 26.40
CA CYS A 229 12.91 -38.04 26.68
C CYS A 229 13.20 -36.93 27.67
#